data_770d8ab440923594748fc2352a7b94d7
#
_entry.id   770d8ab440923594748fc2352a7b94d7
#
_cell.length_a   1.000
_cell.length_b   1.000
_cell.length_c   1.000
_cell.angle_alpha   90.00
_cell.angle_beta   90.00
_cell.angle_gamma   90.00
#
_symmetry.space_group_name_H-M   'P 1'
#
loop_
_entity.id
_entity.type
_entity.pdbx_description
1 polymer ?
#
loop_
_entity_poly.entity_id
_entity_poly.type
_entity_poly.pdbx_seq_one_letter_code
_entity_poly.pdbx_strand_id
1 'polypeptide(L)'
;MRTLTRAAAAVAAPLLLAGCSGTGTGSGDAPGFTSVTGADGAATTTATAAAGSASSPATGTDASGDPACVAHLDTRQRAARTLAVGVTGFDDAAAAVDQGVRHLFIGSGTDMSILNGRGDPSRSLAELERRAGEPLTVSVDEEGGEVQRLAEVAGELPSARRMAGTMTPEQVRALMADHGRAIRALGVTVDFAPDIDLDGGADATAGVIGSRAFSPDPATVTAYATAYAQGLLDAGVTPVVKHFPGHGHASGDSHTGSVSTPPLDSIGPDLEPFAALSRMPGVGVMVGHVQVPGLDAATGGGDRVPGADAATGGGDGVRGAETPSSVNPAAYRMLRDGWPGAAPFHGTVYTDDLTGMKAISGTMDGPASVVAALRAGADRPLTTESHDVTAMLDAVVAAVDDGTLRPGDLARGAGADCR
;
A
#
# COMPACT_ATOMS: atom_id res chain seq x y z
N MET A 1 9.36 21.49 50.49
CA MET A 1 10.63 21.00 51.03
C MET A 1 10.57 19.48 51.17
N ARG A 2 11.24 18.79 50.29
CA ARG A 2 11.95 17.50 50.42
C ARG A 2 12.29 16.98 49.03
N THR A 3 13.50 17.28 48.64
CA THR A 3 14.25 16.76 47.49
C THR A 3 14.53 15.26 47.68
N LEU A 4 14.22 14.44 46.69
CA LEU A 4 14.69 13.07 46.61
C LEU A 4 15.50 12.90 45.31
N THR A 5 16.82 12.90 45.50
CA THR A 5 17.86 12.55 44.55
C THR A 5 17.80 11.04 44.29
N ARG A 6 17.73 10.60 43.04
CA ARG A 6 17.98 9.19 42.68
C ARG A 6 19.29 9.11 41.90
N ALA A 7 20.19 8.31 42.44
CA ALA A 7 21.50 7.99 41.89
C ALA A 7 21.38 7.02 40.71
N ALA A 8 22.14 7.31 39.65
CA ALA A 8 22.36 6.40 38.53
C ALA A 8 23.52 5.44 38.87
N ALA A 9 23.27 4.14 38.75
CA ALA A 9 24.31 3.12 38.83
C ALA A 9 24.72 2.71 37.40
N ALA A 10 25.97 2.97 37.05
CA ALA A 10 26.62 2.48 35.85
C ALA A 10 27.16 1.06 36.12
N VAL A 11 26.77 0.11 35.30
CA VAL A 11 27.34 -1.25 35.27
C VAL A 11 28.26 -1.33 34.06
N ALA A 12 29.58 -1.45 34.32
CA ALA A 12 30.58 -1.77 33.33
C ALA A 12 30.76 -3.27 33.23
N ALA A 13 30.72 -3.83 32.03
CA ALA A 13 31.08 -5.21 31.74
C ALA A 13 32.44 -5.27 31.02
N PRO A 14 33.32 -6.23 31.35
CA PRO A 14 34.66 -6.30 30.79
C PRO A 14 34.72 -7.06 29.46
N LEU A 15 35.51 -6.53 28.52
CA LEU A 15 35.97 -7.23 27.32
C LEU A 15 36.96 -8.35 27.69
N LEU A 16 36.68 -9.54 27.19
CA LEU A 16 37.65 -10.63 27.12
C LEU A 16 38.11 -10.83 25.67
N LEU A 17 39.34 -10.45 25.39
CA LEU A 17 40.07 -10.84 24.19
C LEU A 17 40.63 -12.26 24.40
N ALA A 18 40.31 -13.19 23.51
CA ALA A 18 41.05 -14.42 23.33
C ALA A 18 41.53 -14.51 21.88
N GLY A 19 42.81 -14.33 21.69
CA GLY A 19 43.48 -14.59 20.44
C GLY A 19 43.93 -16.08 20.40
N CYS A 20 43.82 -16.68 19.22
CA CYS A 20 44.56 -17.89 18.84
C CYS A 20 44.99 -17.77 17.38
N SER A 21 46.26 -17.64 17.19
CA SER A 21 46.98 -17.80 15.93
C SER A 21 47.14 -19.31 15.64
N GLY A 22 46.86 -19.74 14.42
CA GLY A 22 47.15 -21.06 13.91
C GLY A 22 47.45 -20.98 12.42
N THR A 23 48.74 -21.05 12.09
CA THR A 23 49.29 -21.25 10.74
C THR A 23 49.18 -22.70 10.34
N GLY A 24 48.62 -23.02 9.19
CA GLY A 24 48.60 -24.35 8.61
C GLY A 24 48.56 -24.29 7.08
N THR A 25 49.74 -24.49 6.47
CA THR A 25 49.93 -24.72 5.03
C THR A 25 49.53 -26.15 4.70
N GLY A 26 48.70 -26.33 3.68
CA GLY A 26 48.34 -27.67 3.15
C GLY A 26 47.89 -27.57 1.69
N SER A 27 48.82 -27.96 0.79
CA SER A 27 48.55 -28.22 -0.64
C SER A 27 47.74 -29.49 -0.79
N GLY A 28 46.82 -29.57 -1.71
CA GLY A 28 46.06 -30.80 -2.02
C GLY A 28 45.17 -30.62 -3.23
N ASP A 29 45.65 -31.02 -4.34
CA ASP A 29 45.13 -31.63 -5.58
C ASP A 29 43.62 -31.50 -5.90
N ALA A 30 43.37 -31.00 -7.11
CA ALA A 30 42.13 -31.09 -7.86
C ALA A 30 42.01 -32.45 -8.56
N PRO A 31 40.84 -33.11 -8.59
CA PRO A 31 40.58 -34.23 -9.51
C PRO A 31 39.97 -33.72 -10.83
N GLY A 32 40.61 -34.27 -11.89
CA GLY A 32 40.33 -33.96 -13.29
C GLY A 32 38.96 -34.43 -13.77
N PHE A 33 38.40 -33.66 -14.71
CA PHE A 33 37.27 -34.03 -15.53
C PHE A 33 37.70 -34.94 -16.67
N THR A 34 37.17 -36.14 -16.72
CA THR A 34 37.22 -37.03 -17.90
C THR A 34 36.06 -36.70 -18.82
N SER A 35 36.39 -36.27 -20.03
CA SER A 35 35.49 -36.17 -21.19
C SER A 35 35.13 -37.56 -21.73
N VAL A 36 33.82 -37.84 -21.85
CA VAL A 36 33.32 -38.96 -22.64
C VAL A 36 32.61 -38.43 -23.85
N THR A 37 33.21 -38.65 -25.01
CA THR A 37 32.58 -38.48 -26.32
C THR A 37 31.83 -39.78 -26.66
N GLY A 38 30.54 -39.64 -26.98
CA GLY A 38 29.75 -40.72 -27.58
C GLY A 38 28.70 -40.11 -28.51
N ALA A 39 28.82 -40.46 -29.77
CA ALA A 39 28.03 -39.99 -30.90
C ALA A 39 26.76 -40.84 -31.09
N ASP A 40 25.82 -40.21 -31.84
CA ASP A 40 24.76 -40.79 -32.67
C ASP A 40 23.40 -41.13 -32.07
N GLY A 41 22.39 -40.47 -32.64
CA GLY A 41 20.99 -40.84 -32.53
C GLY A 41 20.03 -39.68 -32.83
N ALA A 42 19.89 -39.27 -34.10
CA ALA A 42 18.88 -38.35 -34.54
C ALA A 42 17.47 -38.96 -34.39
N ALA A 43 16.62 -38.31 -33.62
CA ALA A 43 15.17 -38.45 -33.76
C ALA A 43 14.52 -37.06 -33.65
N THR A 44 14.19 -36.52 -34.81
CA THR A 44 13.45 -35.25 -34.96
C THR A 44 11.99 -35.51 -34.64
N THR A 45 11.57 -35.14 -33.43
CA THR A 45 10.15 -34.95 -33.14
C THR A 45 9.86 -33.47 -33.07
N THR A 46 9.25 -32.96 -34.14
CA THR A 46 8.63 -31.64 -34.23
C THR A 46 7.48 -31.57 -33.21
N ALA A 47 7.73 -31.03 -32.05
CA ALA A 47 6.68 -30.61 -31.14
C ALA A 47 6.21 -29.23 -31.60
N THR A 48 5.06 -29.20 -32.27
CA THR A 48 4.31 -27.97 -32.58
C THR A 48 3.85 -27.37 -31.22
N ALA A 49 4.56 -26.36 -30.75
CA ALA A 49 4.09 -25.54 -29.64
C ALA A 49 2.88 -24.74 -30.12
N ALA A 50 1.70 -25.15 -29.74
CA ALA A 50 0.52 -24.33 -29.84
C ALA A 50 0.72 -23.13 -28.87
N ALA A 51 0.99 -21.97 -29.45
CA ALA A 51 0.90 -20.71 -28.77
C ALA A 51 -0.58 -20.51 -28.39
N GLY A 52 -0.91 -20.89 -27.16
CA GLY A 52 -2.16 -20.50 -26.55
C GLY A 52 -2.12 -18.99 -26.32
N SER A 53 -2.78 -18.24 -27.19
CA SER A 53 -3.10 -16.84 -26.95
C SER A 53 -3.96 -16.80 -25.70
N ALA A 54 -3.36 -16.39 -24.57
CA ALA A 54 -4.09 -15.97 -23.41
C ALA A 54 -4.87 -14.70 -23.82
N SER A 55 -6.10 -14.88 -24.27
CA SER A 55 -7.05 -13.79 -24.41
C SER A 55 -7.27 -13.20 -23.02
N SER A 56 -6.79 -11.99 -22.78
CA SER A 56 -7.24 -11.15 -21.68
C SER A 56 -8.77 -11.16 -21.69
N PRO A 57 -9.43 -11.39 -20.56
CA PRO A 57 -10.87 -11.24 -20.49
C PRO A 57 -11.22 -9.81 -20.89
N ALA A 58 -12.00 -9.63 -21.94
CA ALA A 58 -12.54 -8.35 -22.33
C ALA A 58 -13.39 -7.88 -21.14
N THR A 59 -12.99 -6.79 -20.50
CA THR A 59 -13.79 -6.08 -19.51
C THR A 59 -14.97 -5.45 -20.25
N GLY A 60 -16.03 -6.23 -20.46
CA GLY A 60 -17.29 -5.70 -20.96
C GLY A 60 -17.86 -4.75 -19.92
N THR A 61 -18.32 -3.58 -20.34
CA THR A 61 -19.13 -2.69 -19.53
C THR A 61 -20.60 -2.95 -19.85
N ASP A 62 -21.48 -2.77 -18.85
CA ASP A 62 -22.94 -2.79 -19.07
C ASP A 62 -23.45 -1.49 -19.71
N ALA A 63 -24.77 -1.36 -19.86
CA ALA A 63 -25.41 -0.18 -20.45
C ALA A 63 -25.21 1.10 -19.62
N SER A 64 -24.79 1.01 -18.35
CA SER A 64 -24.44 2.12 -17.47
C SER A 64 -22.96 2.48 -17.52
N GLY A 65 -22.12 1.69 -18.20
CA GLY A 65 -20.68 1.84 -18.24
C GLY A 65 -19.96 1.15 -17.08
N ASP A 66 -20.69 0.43 -16.22
CA ASP A 66 -20.12 -0.30 -15.09
C ASP A 66 -19.40 -1.58 -15.56
N PRO A 67 -18.34 -2.05 -14.85
CA PRO A 67 -17.77 -3.36 -15.12
C PRO A 67 -18.83 -4.45 -14.99
N ALA A 68 -18.91 -5.34 -16.00
CA ALA A 68 -19.97 -6.36 -16.07
C ALA A 68 -20.04 -7.26 -14.82
N CYS A 69 -18.89 -7.47 -14.15
CA CYS A 69 -18.78 -8.27 -12.93
C CYS A 69 -19.50 -7.69 -11.71
N VAL A 70 -19.77 -6.37 -11.68
CA VAL A 70 -20.46 -5.69 -10.58
C VAL A 70 -21.85 -5.17 -10.97
N ALA A 71 -22.24 -5.31 -12.24
CA ALA A 71 -23.51 -4.82 -12.75
C ALA A 71 -24.75 -5.42 -12.02
N HIS A 72 -24.62 -6.64 -11.54
CA HIS A 72 -25.66 -7.38 -10.81
C HIS A 72 -25.73 -7.08 -9.31
N LEU A 73 -24.77 -6.31 -8.77
CA LEU A 73 -24.70 -6.00 -7.36
C LEU A 73 -25.60 -4.80 -7.01
N ASP A 74 -26.30 -4.91 -5.88
CA ASP A 74 -27.00 -3.76 -5.29
C ASP A 74 -26.03 -2.74 -4.68
N THR A 75 -26.54 -1.58 -4.23
CA THR A 75 -25.73 -0.49 -3.67
C THR A 75 -24.92 -0.95 -2.47
N ARG A 76 -25.51 -1.72 -1.54
CA ARG A 76 -24.81 -2.20 -0.35
C ARG A 76 -23.70 -3.19 -0.70
N GLN A 77 -23.94 -4.08 -1.63
CA GLN A 77 -22.95 -5.03 -2.12
C GLN A 77 -21.79 -4.31 -2.82
N ARG A 78 -22.06 -3.29 -3.64
CA ARG A 78 -21.04 -2.45 -4.25
C ARG A 78 -20.24 -1.70 -3.20
N ALA A 79 -20.90 -1.09 -2.20
CA ALA A 79 -20.25 -0.43 -1.07
C ALA A 79 -19.30 -1.38 -0.33
N ALA A 80 -19.76 -2.59 0.00
CA ALA A 80 -18.93 -3.58 0.69
C ALA A 80 -17.66 -3.95 -0.11
N ARG A 81 -17.77 -4.00 -1.43
CA ARG A 81 -16.62 -4.29 -2.30
C ARG A 81 -15.65 -3.13 -2.45
N THR A 82 -16.02 -1.90 -2.10
CA THR A 82 -15.06 -0.77 -2.11
C THR A 82 -14.20 -0.73 -0.86
N LEU A 83 -14.65 -1.27 0.27
CA LEU A 83 -13.94 -1.15 1.54
C LEU A 83 -12.71 -2.06 1.60
N ALA A 84 -11.58 -1.51 2.10
CA ALA A 84 -10.45 -2.27 2.62
C ALA A 84 -10.51 -2.20 4.15
N VAL A 85 -10.71 -3.36 4.80
CA VAL A 85 -11.04 -3.42 6.24
C VAL A 85 -9.95 -4.12 7.03
N GLY A 86 -9.41 -3.45 8.02
CA GLY A 86 -8.49 -4.03 9.00
C GLY A 86 -9.19 -5.07 9.86
N VAL A 87 -8.53 -6.20 10.08
CA VAL A 87 -9.09 -7.32 10.83
C VAL A 87 -8.15 -7.73 11.97
N THR A 88 -8.74 -8.10 13.10
CA THR A 88 -8.00 -8.53 14.30
C THR A 88 -7.78 -10.04 14.33
N GLY A 89 -8.55 -10.80 13.56
CA GLY A 89 -8.46 -12.25 13.47
C GLY A 89 -9.59 -12.85 12.65
N PHE A 90 -9.73 -14.18 12.70
CA PHE A 90 -10.64 -14.91 11.85
C PHE A 90 -12.12 -14.53 12.03
N ASP A 91 -12.61 -14.40 13.28
CA ASP A 91 -14.04 -14.16 13.52
C ASP A 91 -14.46 -12.77 13.04
N ASP A 92 -13.60 -11.78 13.24
CA ASP A 92 -13.78 -10.42 12.76
C ASP A 92 -13.75 -10.38 11.22
N ALA A 93 -12.77 -11.03 10.60
CA ALA A 93 -12.67 -11.18 9.16
C ALA A 93 -13.90 -11.92 8.57
N ALA A 94 -14.37 -12.98 9.22
CA ALA A 94 -15.55 -13.72 8.77
C ALA A 94 -16.81 -12.85 8.83
N ALA A 95 -16.97 -12.02 9.86
CA ALA A 95 -18.09 -11.09 9.98
C ALA A 95 -18.06 -10.02 8.87
N ALA A 96 -16.88 -9.51 8.49
CA ALA A 96 -16.73 -8.58 7.38
C ALA A 96 -17.05 -9.25 6.02
N VAL A 97 -16.53 -10.46 5.79
CA VAL A 97 -16.80 -11.27 4.58
C VAL A 97 -18.28 -11.58 4.41
N ASP A 98 -19.01 -11.91 5.49
CA ASP A 98 -20.45 -12.16 5.47
C ASP A 98 -21.26 -10.93 5.06
N GLN A 99 -20.75 -9.73 5.33
CA GLN A 99 -21.35 -8.47 4.90
C GLN A 99 -20.98 -8.08 3.46
N GLY A 100 -20.18 -8.89 2.76
CA GLY A 100 -19.80 -8.65 1.37
C GLY A 100 -18.45 -7.99 1.18
N VAL A 101 -17.69 -7.71 2.24
CA VAL A 101 -16.30 -7.21 2.12
C VAL A 101 -15.43 -8.25 1.43
N ARG A 102 -14.58 -7.79 0.50
CA ARG A 102 -13.68 -8.66 -0.27
C ARG A 102 -12.22 -8.23 -0.18
N HIS A 103 -11.94 -7.16 0.55
CA HIS A 103 -10.59 -6.69 0.80
C HIS A 103 -10.34 -6.60 2.31
N LEU A 104 -9.43 -7.44 2.81
CA LEU A 104 -9.00 -7.49 4.20
C LEU A 104 -7.60 -6.88 4.33
N PHE A 105 -7.36 -6.16 5.42
CA PHE A 105 -6.04 -5.61 5.74
C PHE A 105 -5.49 -6.30 7.01
N ILE A 106 -4.25 -6.80 6.89
CA ILE A 106 -3.48 -7.41 7.98
C ILE A 106 -2.63 -6.33 8.63
N GLY A 107 -3.08 -5.85 9.77
CA GLY A 107 -2.40 -4.81 10.55
C GLY A 107 -1.53 -5.36 11.69
N SER A 108 -0.94 -4.45 12.46
CA SER A 108 -0.11 -4.82 13.62
C SER A 108 -0.88 -5.52 14.75
N GLY A 109 -2.20 -5.34 14.82
CA GLY A 109 -3.08 -5.99 15.81
C GLY A 109 -3.71 -7.31 15.34
N THR A 110 -3.40 -7.76 14.13
CA THR A 110 -4.00 -8.98 13.57
C THR A 110 -3.35 -10.24 14.17
N ASP A 111 -4.16 -11.20 14.58
CA ASP A 111 -3.70 -12.54 14.95
C ASP A 111 -3.19 -13.27 13.68
N MET A 112 -1.89 -13.47 13.59
CA MET A 112 -1.23 -14.07 12.43
C MET A 112 -1.59 -15.55 12.21
N SER A 113 -2.32 -16.19 13.11
CA SER A 113 -2.85 -17.54 12.91
C SER A 113 -3.90 -17.62 11.78
N ILE A 114 -4.48 -16.46 11.37
CA ILE A 114 -5.39 -16.37 10.22
C ILE A 114 -4.67 -16.64 8.88
N LEU A 115 -3.36 -16.42 8.81
CA LEU A 115 -2.58 -16.61 7.59
C LEU A 115 -2.52 -18.09 7.19
N ASN A 116 -2.52 -18.35 5.89
CA ASN A 116 -2.47 -19.72 5.36
C ASN A 116 -1.25 -20.49 5.89
N GLY A 117 -1.50 -21.70 6.42
CA GLY A 117 -0.45 -22.56 6.95
C GLY A 117 0.11 -22.14 8.32
N ARG A 118 -0.47 -21.13 9.01
CA ARG A 118 0.02 -20.65 10.31
C ARG A 118 -0.81 -21.12 11.51
N GLY A 119 -2.09 -21.33 11.32
CA GLY A 119 -3.02 -21.76 12.37
C GLY A 119 -3.91 -22.92 11.97
N ASP A 120 -5.11 -22.97 12.54
CA ASP A 120 -6.14 -23.94 12.16
C ASP A 120 -6.59 -23.68 10.72
N PRO A 121 -6.49 -24.66 9.80
CA PRO A 121 -6.94 -24.49 8.41
C PRO A 121 -8.39 -24.07 8.27
N SER A 122 -9.27 -24.45 9.21
CA SER A 122 -10.68 -24.03 9.22
C SER A 122 -10.90 -22.58 9.67
N ARG A 123 -9.82 -21.90 10.06
CA ARG A 123 -9.81 -20.50 10.51
C ARG A 123 -8.70 -19.70 9.79
N SER A 124 -8.54 -19.96 8.50
CA SER A 124 -7.50 -19.34 7.66
C SER A 124 -8.11 -18.42 6.60
N LEU A 125 -7.26 -17.62 5.94
CA LEU A 125 -7.64 -16.81 4.77
C LEU A 125 -8.24 -17.68 3.66
N ALA A 126 -7.70 -18.88 3.42
CA ALA A 126 -8.24 -19.81 2.43
C ALA A 126 -9.66 -20.27 2.80
N GLU A 127 -9.99 -20.46 4.07
CA GLU A 127 -11.34 -20.75 4.52
C GLU A 127 -12.27 -19.54 4.34
N LEU A 128 -11.79 -18.33 4.56
CA LEU A 128 -12.55 -17.10 4.28
C LEU A 128 -12.87 -16.95 2.78
N GLU A 129 -11.92 -17.27 1.88
CA GLU A 129 -12.17 -17.30 0.44
C GLU A 129 -13.23 -18.33 0.08
N ARG A 130 -13.16 -19.53 0.66
CA ARG A 130 -14.17 -20.57 0.47
C ARG A 130 -15.55 -20.11 0.96
N ARG A 131 -15.61 -19.40 2.10
CA ARG A 131 -16.84 -18.81 2.67
C ARG A 131 -17.39 -17.71 1.77
N ALA A 132 -16.52 -16.85 1.23
CA ALA A 132 -16.89 -15.79 0.30
C ALA A 132 -17.41 -16.32 -1.04
N GLY A 133 -17.01 -17.55 -1.44
CA GLY A 133 -17.30 -18.14 -2.75
C GLY A 133 -16.52 -17.50 -3.90
N GLU A 134 -15.55 -16.65 -3.60
CA GLU A 134 -14.72 -15.93 -4.55
C GLU A 134 -13.37 -15.53 -3.89
N PRO A 135 -12.32 -15.23 -4.67
CA PRO A 135 -11.04 -14.78 -4.13
C PRO A 135 -11.17 -13.51 -3.28
N LEU A 136 -10.36 -13.44 -2.21
CA LEU A 136 -10.21 -12.24 -1.39
C LEU A 136 -8.96 -11.48 -1.81
N THR A 137 -9.03 -10.15 -1.73
CA THR A 137 -7.85 -9.29 -1.71
C THR A 137 -7.38 -9.16 -0.27
N VAL A 138 -6.11 -9.45 -0.02
CA VAL A 138 -5.52 -9.35 1.32
C VAL A 138 -4.30 -8.45 1.24
N SER A 139 -4.35 -7.34 1.95
CA SER A 139 -3.27 -6.33 1.97
C SER A 139 -2.53 -6.31 3.30
N VAL A 140 -1.30 -5.82 3.26
CA VAL A 140 -0.41 -5.66 4.41
C VAL A 140 0.53 -4.48 4.19
N ASP A 141 1.09 -3.90 5.25
CA ASP A 141 2.26 -3.02 5.20
C ASP A 141 3.53 -3.84 5.41
N GLU A 142 4.24 -4.19 4.35
CA GLU A 142 5.41 -5.04 4.40
C GLU A 142 6.62 -4.34 3.74
N GLU A 143 6.87 -3.07 4.13
CA GLU A 143 7.91 -2.22 3.54
C GLU A 143 9.34 -2.70 3.83
N GLY A 144 9.51 -3.36 4.97
CA GLY A 144 10.80 -3.70 5.57
C GLY A 144 11.26 -2.67 6.61
N GLY A 145 12.23 -3.06 7.43
CA GLY A 145 12.72 -2.22 8.54
C GLY A 145 11.65 -1.98 9.59
N GLU A 146 11.31 -0.72 9.85
CA GLU A 146 10.38 -0.32 10.92
C GLU A 146 8.91 -0.65 10.60
N VAL A 147 8.55 -0.71 9.30
CA VAL A 147 7.20 -1.03 8.84
C VAL A 147 7.21 -2.39 8.16
N GLN A 148 7.12 -3.41 8.99
CA GLN A 148 7.09 -4.79 8.55
C GLN A 148 6.21 -5.63 9.48
N ARG A 149 5.06 -6.12 8.98
CA ARG A 149 4.07 -6.86 9.77
C ARG A 149 4.34 -8.36 9.83
N LEU A 150 5.01 -8.90 8.81
CA LEU A 150 5.18 -10.34 8.63
C LEU A 150 6.62 -10.83 8.87
N ALA A 151 7.47 -10.02 9.52
CA ALA A 151 8.87 -10.36 9.79
C ALA A 151 9.05 -11.74 10.45
N GLU A 152 8.22 -12.06 11.46
CA GLU A 152 8.31 -13.33 12.19
C GLU A 152 7.89 -14.56 11.36
N VAL A 153 7.11 -14.37 10.29
CA VAL A 153 6.53 -15.46 9.50
C VAL A 153 7.04 -15.53 8.07
N ALA A 154 7.53 -14.43 7.51
CA ALA A 154 8.06 -14.34 6.15
C ALA A 154 9.55 -13.98 6.09
N GLY A 155 10.16 -13.62 7.23
CA GLY A 155 11.56 -13.20 7.36
C GLY A 155 11.72 -11.68 7.33
N GLU A 156 12.80 -11.20 7.94
CA GLU A 156 13.12 -9.77 8.04
C GLU A 156 13.58 -9.20 6.69
N LEU A 157 13.09 -8.00 6.35
CA LEU A 157 13.53 -7.19 5.24
C LEU A 157 14.37 -5.98 5.72
N PRO A 158 15.43 -5.59 4.99
CA PRO A 158 16.08 -4.30 5.24
C PRO A 158 15.10 -3.14 5.00
N SER A 159 15.30 -2.01 5.70
CA SER A 159 14.57 -0.78 5.35
C SER A 159 14.96 -0.28 3.95
N ALA A 160 14.09 0.52 3.32
CA ALA A 160 14.34 1.10 1.99
C ALA A 160 15.69 1.85 1.93
N ARG A 161 16.00 2.67 2.95
CA ARG A 161 17.31 3.34 3.07
C ARG A 161 18.48 2.36 3.08
N ARG A 162 18.37 1.26 3.82
CA ARG A 162 19.40 0.25 3.87
C ARG A 162 19.53 -0.48 2.53
N MET A 163 18.41 -0.78 1.86
CA MET A 163 18.44 -1.37 0.52
C MET A 163 19.20 -0.46 -0.45
N ALA A 164 18.87 0.84 -0.51
CA ALA A 164 19.54 1.80 -1.38
C ALA A 164 21.04 2.00 -1.05
N GLY A 165 21.41 1.88 0.22
CA GLY A 165 22.79 2.03 0.66
C GLY A 165 23.67 0.80 0.51
N THR A 166 23.11 -0.41 0.34
CA THR A 166 23.87 -1.67 0.40
C THR A 166 23.62 -2.65 -0.73
N MET A 167 22.62 -2.41 -1.58
CA MET A 167 22.19 -3.30 -2.65
C MET A 167 22.11 -2.56 -3.98
N THR A 168 22.17 -3.29 -5.10
CA THR A 168 21.77 -2.75 -6.40
C THR A 168 20.26 -2.87 -6.61
N PRO A 169 19.64 -2.09 -7.52
CA PRO A 169 18.22 -2.25 -7.85
C PRO A 169 17.86 -3.71 -8.26
N GLU A 170 18.72 -4.39 -9.01
CA GLU A 170 18.50 -5.79 -9.42
C GLU A 170 18.49 -6.74 -8.21
N GLN A 171 19.34 -6.48 -7.20
CA GLN A 171 19.33 -7.25 -5.94
C GLN A 171 18.07 -6.99 -5.14
N VAL A 172 17.57 -5.75 -5.13
CA VAL A 172 16.29 -5.40 -4.48
C VAL A 172 15.15 -6.12 -5.19
N ARG A 173 15.08 -6.10 -6.53
CA ARG A 173 14.07 -6.85 -7.27
C ARG A 173 14.08 -8.35 -6.94
N ALA A 174 15.25 -8.96 -6.90
CA ALA A 174 15.38 -10.39 -6.56
C ALA A 174 14.90 -10.66 -5.13
N LEU A 175 15.32 -9.84 -4.16
CA LEU A 175 14.89 -9.93 -2.77
C LEU A 175 13.37 -9.83 -2.66
N MET A 176 12.76 -8.82 -3.30
CA MET A 176 11.32 -8.61 -3.23
C MET A 176 10.51 -9.66 -3.99
N ALA A 177 11.07 -10.27 -5.04
CA ALA A 177 10.43 -11.41 -5.69
C ALA A 177 10.45 -12.66 -4.77
N ASP A 178 11.53 -12.90 -4.04
CA ASP A 178 11.60 -14.01 -3.08
C ASP A 178 10.65 -13.78 -1.90
N HIS A 179 10.69 -12.60 -1.30
CA HIS A 179 9.82 -12.24 -0.19
C HIS A 179 8.35 -12.20 -0.61
N GLY A 180 8.05 -11.63 -1.78
CA GLY A 180 6.72 -11.61 -2.36
C GLY A 180 6.11 -13.01 -2.52
N ARG A 181 6.91 -14.00 -2.95
CA ARG A 181 6.46 -15.41 -2.98
C ARG A 181 6.14 -15.96 -1.58
N ALA A 182 6.94 -15.59 -0.58
CA ALA A 182 6.69 -16.02 0.80
C ALA A 182 5.38 -15.45 1.34
N ILE A 183 5.14 -14.15 1.20
CA ILE A 183 3.88 -13.52 1.67
C ILE A 183 2.68 -13.96 0.83
N ARG A 184 2.86 -14.20 -0.47
CA ARG A 184 1.79 -14.73 -1.35
C ARG A 184 1.34 -16.13 -0.90
N ALA A 185 2.27 -16.98 -0.46
CA ALA A 185 1.95 -18.30 0.09
C ALA A 185 1.15 -18.22 1.40
N LEU A 186 1.29 -17.13 2.16
CA LEU A 186 0.51 -16.85 3.36
C LEU A 186 -0.90 -16.31 3.06
N GLY A 187 -1.21 -16.01 1.79
CA GLY A 187 -2.51 -15.49 1.35
C GLY A 187 -2.50 -14.01 1.01
N VAL A 188 -1.40 -13.28 1.20
CA VAL A 188 -1.31 -11.85 0.87
C VAL A 188 -1.29 -11.66 -0.66
N THR A 189 -2.06 -10.68 -1.13
CA THR A 189 -2.20 -10.36 -2.56
C THR A 189 -1.80 -8.94 -2.91
N VAL A 190 -1.77 -8.04 -1.91
CA VAL A 190 -1.42 -6.63 -2.04
C VAL A 190 -0.43 -6.26 -0.95
N ASP A 191 0.61 -5.53 -1.31
CA ASP A 191 1.54 -4.92 -0.35
C ASP A 191 1.43 -3.39 -0.47
N PHE A 192 1.12 -2.70 0.63
CA PHE A 192 1.16 -1.24 0.71
C PHE A 192 2.62 -0.76 0.81
N ALA A 193 3.39 -1.12 -0.19
CA ALA A 193 4.80 -0.84 -0.40
C ALA A 193 5.12 -0.82 -1.92
N PRO A 194 6.21 -0.18 -2.32
CA PRO A 194 7.15 0.59 -1.51
C PRO A 194 6.64 1.97 -1.11
N ASP A 195 7.18 2.51 0.01
CA ASP A 195 7.17 3.94 0.29
C ASP A 195 8.10 4.63 -0.72
N ILE A 196 7.58 5.61 -1.47
CA ILE A 196 8.32 6.35 -2.50
C ILE A 196 8.43 7.84 -2.16
N ASP A 197 8.11 8.20 -0.92
CA ASP A 197 8.34 9.53 -0.41
C ASP A 197 9.84 9.83 -0.36
N LEU A 198 10.21 11.07 -0.65
CA LEU A 198 11.59 11.51 -0.55
C LEU A 198 12.00 11.66 0.92
N ASP A 199 13.29 11.51 1.18
CA ASP A 199 13.86 11.88 2.48
C ASP A 199 14.03 13.40 2.55
N GLY A 200 13.07 14.08 3.15
CA GLY A 200 12.90 15.54 3.05
C GLY A 200 13.79 16.39 3.95
N GLY A 201 14.77 15.85 4.69
CA GLY A 201 15.42 16.72 5.65
C GLY A 201 16.86 16.45 6.06
N ALA A 202 17.51 17.50 6.59
CA ALA A 202 18.86 17.45 7.17
C ALA A 202 18.97 16.50 8.40
N ASP A 203 17.84 16.19 9.03
CA ASP A 203 17.71 15.19 10.10
C ASP A 203 16.87 13.99 9.60
N ALA A 204 17.32 13.37 8.54
CA ALA A 204 16.68 12.25 7.87
C ALA A 204 16.28 11.06 8.78
N THR A 205 16.89 10.94 9.95
CA THR A 205 16.54 9.95 10.98
C THR A 205 15.41 10.41 11.90
N ALA A 206 15.06 11.69 11.89
CA ALA A 206 14.03 12.29 12.74
C ALA A 206 12.71 12.58 11.98
N GLY A 207 12.71 12.50 10.64
CA GLY A 207 11.51 12.69 9.82
C GLY A 207 10.51 11.53 9.98
N VAL A 208 9.21 11.81 9.78
CA VAL A 208 8.13 10.81 9.87
C VAL A 208 8.34 9.64 8.89
N ILE A 209 8.93 9.91 7.73
CA ILE A 209 9.27 8.88 6.74
C ILE A 209 10.57 8.16 7.14
N GLY A 210 11.59 8.88 7.59
CA GLY A 210 12.77 8.29 8.21
C GLY A 210 13.48 7.26 7.32
N SER A 211 13.71 6.06 7.87
CA SER A 211 14.38 4.95 7.17
C SER A 211 13.51 4.28 6.09
N ARG A 212 12.24 4.64 5.98
CA ARG A 212 11.30 4.17 4.96
C ARG A 212 11.60 4.76 3.58
N ALA A 213 12.18 5.97 3.50
CA ALA A 213 12.64 6.57 2.25
C ALA A 213 13.92 5.90 1.74
N PHE A 214 13.98 5.61 0.43
CA PHE A 214 15.21 5.13 -0.22
C PHE A 214 16.30 6.20 -0.24
N SER A 215 15.94 7.47 -0.54
CA SER A 215 16.88 8.57 -0.78
C SER A 215 16.16 9.93 -0.76
N PRO A 216 16.88 11.05 -0.55
CA PRO A 216 16.38 12.38 -0.89
C PRO A 216 16.38 12.67 -2.40
N ASP A 217 17.05 11.88 -3.22
CA ASP A 217 17.16 12.06 -4.67
C ASP A 217 16.04 11.32 -5.40
N PRO A 218 15.14 12.01 -6.16
CA PRO A 218 14.01 11.42 -6.84
C PRO A 218 14.40 10.32 -7.85
N ALA A 219 15.55 10.48 -8.52
CA ALA A 219 16.02 9.49 -9.49
C ALA A 219 16.43 8.18 -8.80
N THR A 220 17.09 8.27 -7.67
CA THR A 220 17.43 7.12 -6.83
C THR A 220 16.17 6.43 -6.30
N VAL A 221 15.22 7.19 -5.73
CA VAL A 221 13.93 6.64 -5.27
C VAL A 221 13.23 5.91 -6.42
N THR A 222 13.12 6.54 -7.57
CA THR A 222 12.48 5.94 -8.76
C THR A 222 13.14 4.61 -9.16
N ALA A 223 14.48 4.55 -9.19
CA ALA A 223 15.20 3.34 -9.60
C ALA A 223 14.96 2.17 -8.64
N TYR A 224 15.12 2.41 -7.33
CA TYR A 224 14.96 1.38 -6.32
C TYR A 224 13.52 0.96 -6.12
N ALA A 225 12.58 1.91 -6.08
CA ALA A 225 11.16 1.63 -5.95
C ALA A 225 10.60 0.87 -7.16
N THR A 226 11.07 1.19 -8.39
CA THR A 226 10.71 0.42 -9.59
C THR A 226 11.16 -1.03 -9.46
N ALA A 227 12.38 -1.26 -9.00
CA ALA A 227 12.92 -2.61 -8.80
C ALA A 227 12.15 -3.36 -7.70
N TYR A 228 11.84 -2.70 -6.60
CA TYR A 228 11.03 -3.24 -5.50
C TYR A 228 9.64 -3.66 -6.00
N ALA A 229 8.91 -2.74 -6.63
CA ALA A 229 7.57 -2.99 -7.16
C ALA A 229 7.57 -4.11 -8.20
N GLN A 230 8.58 -4.14 -9.09
CA GLN A 230 8.70 -5.21 -10.08
C GLN A 230 8.94 -6.57 -9.41
N GLY A 231 9.71 -6.64 -8.33
CA GLY A 231 9.92 -7.87 -7.56
C GLY A 231 8.61 -8.42 -6.99
N LEU A 232 7.76 -7.57 -6.41
CA LEU A 232 6.43 -7.95 -5.92
C LEU A 232 5.53 -8.45 -7.06
N LEU A 233 5.51 -7.72 -8.19
CA LEU A 233 4.74 -8.13 -9.38
C LEU A 233 5.21 -9.49 -9.94
N ASP A 234 6.51 -9.76 -9.95
CA ASP A 234 7.07 -11.05 -10.36
C ASP A 234 6.61 -12.22 -9.46
N ALA A 235 6.21 -11.90 -8.22
CA ALA A 235 5.67 -12.86 -7.25
C ALA A 235 4.12 -12.94 -7.26
N GLY A 236 3.44 -12.14 -8.07
CA GLY A 236 1.97 -12.07 -8.10
C GLY A 236 1.38 -11.32 -6.90
N VAL A 237 2.14 -10.40 -6.29
CA VAL A 237 1.68 -9.45 -5.27
C VAL A 237 1.59 -8.08 -5.90
N THR A 238 0.47 -7.39 -5.71
CA THR A 238 0.25 -6.03 -6.21
C THR A 238 0.95 -5.02 -5.29
N PRO A 239 1.95 -4.26 -5.77
CA PRO A 239 2.53 -3.17 -5.00
C PRO A 239 1.63 -1.94 -5.03
N VAL A 240 1.55 -1.22 -3.91
CA VAL A 240 0.83 0.05 -3.80
C VAL A 240 1.80 1.12 -3.31
N VAL A 241 2.16 2.03 -4.21
CA VAL A 241 3.12 3.10 -3.89
C VAL A 241 2.47 4.21 -3.07
N LYS A 242 3.22 4.80 -2.13
CA LYS A 242 2.70 5.74 -1.15
C LYS A 242 3.75 6.79 -0.74
N HIS A 243 3.28 7.96 -0.23
CA HIS A 243 1.92 8.44 0.02
C HIS A 243 1.64 9.64 -0.90
N PHE A 244 0.84 9.45 -1.95
CA PHE A 244 0.57 10.53 -2.92
C PHE A 244 -0.09 11.74 -2.24
N PRO A 245 0.27 13.00 -2.58
CA PRO A 245 1.23 13.41 -3.62
C PRO A 245 2.68 13.60 -3.15
N GLY A 246 3.06 13.02 -2.04
CA GLY A 246 4.39 13.07 -1.44
C GLY A 246 4.35 13.57 0.00
N HIS A 247 4.86 12.76 0.92
CA HIS A 247 4.87 13.04 2.36
C HIS A 247 6.25 13.49 2.85
N GLY A 248 7.30 13.23 2.09
CA GLY A 248 8.69 13.36 2.55
C GLY A 248 9.10 14.77 3.00
N HIS A 249 8.59 15.81 2.35
CA HIS A 249 8.84 17.21 2.73
C HIS A 249 7.72 17.81 3.59
N ALA A 250 6.75 16.99 4.06
CA ALA A 250 5.69 17.50 4.90
C ALA A 250 6.16 17.80 6.33
N SER A 251 5.50 18.77 6.96
CA SER A 251 5.66 19.11 8.37
C SER A 251 4.57 18.47 9.20
N GLY A 252 4.93 17.81 10.30
CA GLY A 252 4.00 17.14 11.20
C GLY A 252 3.95 15.63 10.99
N ASP A 253 3.08 14.97 11.76
CA ASP A 253 2.87 13.53 11.75
C ASP A 253 1.36 13.24 11.70
N SER A 254 0.90 12.55 10.64
CA SER A 254 -0.52 12.24 10.42
C SER A 254 -1.15 11.37 11.51
N HIS A 255 -0.33 10.62 12.26
CA HIS A 255 -0.81 9.87 13.43
C HIS A 255 -1.18 10.76 14.61
N THR A 256 -0.62 11.97 14.68
CA THR A 256 -0.81 12.89 15.81
C THR A 256 -1.65 14.11 15.49
N GLY A 257 -1.80 14.47 14.20
CA GLY A 257 -2.56 15.65 13.78
C GLY A 257 -2.41 15.98 12.30
N SER A 258 -2.71 17.23 11.97
CA SER A 258 -2.63 17.74 10.60
C SER A 258 -1.19 17.79 10.10
N VAL A 259 -1.00 17.47 8.84
CA VAL A 259 0.29 17.45 8.14
C VAL A 259 0.17 18.29 6.88
N SER A 260 1.12 19.18 6.64
CA SER A 260 1.12 20.04 5.45
C SER A 260 2.45 19.94 4.70
N THR A 261 2.36 19.82 3.38
CA THR A 261 3.53 19.91 2.48
C THR A 261 3.90 21.37 2.20
N PRO A 262 5.06 21.65 1.60
CA PRO A 262 5.26 22.88 0.84
C PRO A 262 4.15 23.05 -0.23
N PRO A 263 3.96 24.28 -0.79
CA PRO A 263 2.99 24.50 -1.87
C PRO A 263 3.21 23.58 -3.08
N LEU A 264 2.14 23.26 -3.81
CA LEU A 264 2.13 22.31 -4.94
C LEU A 264 3.21 22.61 -6.00
N ASP A 265 3.50 23.88 -6.26
CA ASP A 265 4.54 24.30 -7.21
C ASP A 265 5.97 24.02 -6.72
N SER A 266 6.13 23.70 -5.46
CA SER A 266 7.42 23.39 -4.81
C SER A 266 7.68 21.89 -4.59
N ILE A 267 6.64 21.03 -4.69
CA ILE A 267 6.76 19.57 -4.50
C ILE A 267 6.99 18.80 -5.80
N GLY A 268 7.44 19.47 -6.86
CA GLY A 268 7.77 18.82 -8.13
C GLY A 268 8.65 17.58 -7.99
N PRO A 269 9.77 17.65 -7.25
CA PRO A 269 10.63 16.49 -6.98
C PRO A 269 9.89 15.31 -6.31
N ASP A 270 8.98 15.56 -5.37
CA ASP A 270 8.19 14.52 -4.69
C ASP A 270 7.25 13.79 -5.66
N LEU A 271 6.79 14.47 -6.70
CA LEU A 271 5.90 13.93 -7.73
C LEU A 271 6.63 13.09 -8.79
N GLU A 272 7.94 13.19 -8.95
CA GLU A 272 8.70 12.47 -9.97
C GLU A 272 8.63 10.94 -9.81
N PRO A 273 8.82 10.34 -8.61
CA PRO A 273 8.67 8.92 -8.42
C PRO A 273 7.25 8.42 -8.75
N PHE A 274 6.21 9.19 -8.35
CA PHE A 274 4.81 8.85 -8.68
C PHE A 274 4.57 8.89 -10.20
N ALA A 275 5.12 9.89 -10.91
CA ALA A 275 4.99 9.98 -12.36
C ALA A 275 5.62 8.78 -13.09
N ALA A 276 6.67 8.19 -12.53
CA ALA A 276 7.33 7.02 -13.08
C ALA A 276 6.57 5.72 -12.76
N LEU A 277 6.28 5.48 -11.46
CA LEU A 277 5.72 4.22 -11.01
C LEU A 277 4.24 4.06 -11.38
N SER A 278 3.46 5.15 -11.47
CA SER A 278 2.07 5.11 -11.95
C SER A 278 1.91 4.61 -13.40
N ARG A 279 3.00 4.57 -14.18
CA ARG A 279 3.02 4.00 -15.53
C ARG A 279 3.23 2.49 -15.55
N MET A 280 3.61 1.88 -14.42
CA MET A 280 3.84 0.44 -14.34
C MET A 280 2.50 -0.28 -14.26
N PRO A 281 2.21 -1.21 -15.19
CA PRO A 281 0.99 -2.01 -15.10
C PRO A 281 0.96 -2.84 -13.81
N GLY A 282 -0.19 -2.88 -13.15
CA GLY A 282 -0.38 -3.67 -11.92
C GLY A 282 0.03 -2.97 -10.63
N VAL A 283 0.49 -1.71 -10.69
CA VAL A 283 0.78 -0.90 -9.51
C VAL A 283 -0.49 -0.15 -9.06
N GLY A 284 -0.76 -0.13 -7.74
CA GLY A 284 -1.72 0.75 -7.10
C GLY A 284 -1.06 2.03 -6.55
N VAL A 285 -1.87 3.02 -6.19
CA VAL A 285 -1.41 4.25 -5.53
C VAL A 285 -2.21 4.46 -4.25
N MET A 286 -1.55 4.79 -3.16
CA MET A 286 -2.18 5.22 -1.90
C MET A 286 -2.07 6.72 -1.75
N VAL A 287 -3.22 7.39 -1.54
CA VAL A 287 -3.30 8.83 -1.27
C VAL A 287 -3.18 9.06 0.23
N GLY A 288 -2.16 9.79 0.64
CA GLY A 288 -1.88 10.12 2.04
C GLY A 288 -2.78 11.23 2.60
N HIS A 289 -2.57 11.57 3.88
CA HIS A 289 -3.36 12.59 4.58
C HIS A 289 -2.74 13.98 4.57
N VAL A 290 -1.73 14.21 3.73
CA VAL A 290 -1.10 15.53 3.66
C VAL A 290 -2.04 16.58 3.08
N GLN A 291 -1.95 17.78 3.63
CA GLN A 291 -2.59 18.99 3.08
C GLN A 291 -1.59 19.65 2.13
N VAL A 292 -2.01 19.96 0.90
CA VAL A 292 -1.13 20.54 -0.14
C VAL A 292 -1.63 21.93 -0.52
N PRO A 293 -0.98 23.01 -0.07
CA PRO A 293 -1.36 24.36 -0.46
C PRO A 293 -1.33 24.55 -1.98
N GLY A 294 -2.42 25.08 -2.54
CA GLY A 294 -2.54 25.33 -3.98
C GLY A 294 -3.08 24.16 -4.82
N LEU A 295 -3.34 22.99 -4.24
CA LEU A 295 -3.82 21.80 -4.95
C LEU A 295 -5.18 22.04 -5.63
N ASP A 296 -6.14 22.68 -4.97
CA ASP A 296 -7.47 22.95 -5.54
C ASP A 296 -7.43 23.91 -6.72
N ALA A 297 -6.58 24.92 -6.65
CA ALA A 297 -6.44 25.91 -7.72
C ALA A 297 -5.86 25.29 -9.01
N ALA A 298 -4.93 24.35 -8.87
CA ALA A 298 -4.26 23.71 -10.00
C ALA A 298 -5.17 22.78 -10.81
N THR A 299 -6.21 22.22 -10.17
CA THR A 299 -7.13 21.26 -10.80
C THR A 299 -8.46 21.85 -11.28
N GLY A 300 -8.61 23.19 -11.25
CA GLY A 300 -9.81 23.90 -11.72
C GLY A 300 -11.07 23.62 -10.89
N GLY A 301 -10.92 23.14 -9.68
CA GLY A 301 -12.01 22.67 -8.86
C GLY A 301 -12.76 23.76 -8.11
N GLY A 302 -14.06 23.89 -8.39
CA GLY A 302 -15.02 24.70 -7.66
C GLY A 302 -15.98 23.91 -6.76
N ASP A 303 -15.82 22.59 -6.64
CA ASP A 303 -16.74 21.75 -5.88
C ASP A 303 -16.36 21.72 -4.39
N ARG A 304 -17.13 22.46 -3.59
CA ARG A 304 -17.03 22.42 -2.12
C ARG A 304 -17.46 21.07 -1.61
N VAL A 305 -16.68 20.49 -0.70
CA VAL A 305 -17.09 19.30 0.08
C VAL A 305 -18.14 19.78 1.11
N PRO A 306 -19.45 19.45 0.98
CA PRO A 306 -20.41 19.75 2.02
C PRO A 306 -20.05 18.94 3.28
N GLY A 307 -19.97 19.64 4.42
CA GLY A 307 -19.63 19.04 5.71
C GLY A 307 -18.25 19.44 6.24
N ALA A 308 -17.29 19.85 5.40
CA ALA A 308 -16.01 20.40 5.86
C ALA A 308 -16.16 21.79 6.51
N ASP A 309 -17.28 22.48 6.26
CA ASP A 309 -17.54 23.83 6.77
C ASP A 309 -17.93 23.89 8.26
N ALA A 310 -18.22 22.77 8.90
CA ALA A 310 -18.70 22.73 10.28
C ALA A 310 -17.60 22.79 11.33
N ALA A 311 -16.35 22.50 10.98
CA ALA A 311 -15.23 22.38 11.93
C ALA A 311 -14.28 23.61 11.95
N THR A 312 -14.36 24.53 10.99
CA THR A 312 -13.46 25.69 10.94
C THR A 312 -14.24 27.00 10.96
N GLY A 313 -14.20 27.69 12.09
CA GLY A 313 -14.74 29.04 12.24
C GLY A 313 -14.06 30.05 11.32
N GLY A 314 -14.82 30.60 10.43
CA GLY A 314 -14.73 31.78 9.60
C GLY A 314 -13.36 32.43 9.34
N GLY A 315 -12.93 32.43 8.07
CA GLY A 315 -11.83 33.25 7.56
C GLY A 315 -11.66 33.06 6.06
N ASP A 316 -11.63 34.15 5.33
CA ASP A 316 -11.58 34.20 3.87
C ASP A 316 -10.31 33.55 3.29
N GLY A 317 -10.48 32.62 2.35
CA GLY A 317 -9.63 32.58 1.17
C GLY A 317 -8.53 31.56 1.01
N VAL A 318 -8.45 30.40 1.74
CA VAL A 318 -7.62 29.25 1.30
C VAL A 318 -8.22 27.93 1.86
N ARG A 319 -9.38 27.54 1.38
CA ARG A 319 -10.12 26.40 1.97
C ARG A 319 -9.68 25.03 1.45
N GLY A 320 -9.06 24.94 0.27
CA GLY A 320 -8.60 23.68 -0.29
C GLY A 320 -7.28 23.19 0.29
N ALA A 321 -6.43 24.10 0.77
CA ALA A 321 -5.14 23.77 1.37
C ALA A 321 -5.25 23.10 2.77
N GLU A 322 -6.44 23.12 3.37
CA GLU A 322 -6.71 22.55 4.70
C GLU A 322 -7.36 21.17 4.64
N THR A 323 -7.73 20.69 3.45
CA THR A 323 -8.36 19.38 3.28
C THR A 323 -7.28 18.31 3.05
N PRO A 324 -7.20 17.24 3.90
CA PRO A 324 -6.29 16.14 3.65
C PRO A 324 -6.50 15.51 2.28
N SER A 325 -5.41 15.18 1.57
CA SER A 325 -5.44 14.67 0.19
C SER A 325 -6.30 13.42 0.03
N SER A 326 -6.33 12.54 1.03
CA SER A 326 -7.14 11.31 1.02
C SER A 326 -8.65 11.53 0.92
N VAL A 327 -9.14 12.72 1.28
CA VAL A 327 -10.57 13.11 1.19
C VAL A 327 -10.75 14.35 0.31
N ASN A 328 -9.71 14.75 -0.43
CA ASN A 328 -9.72 15.92 -1.31
C ASN A 328 -9.89 15.52 -2.79
N PRO A 329 -11.01 15.88 -3.45
CA PRO A 329 -11.23 15.54 -4.87
C PRO A 329 -10.13 16.01 -5.82
N ALA A 330 -9.39 17.08 -5.46
CA ALA A 330 -8.33 17.61 -6.30
C ALA A 330 -7.13 16.64 -6.40
N ALA A 331 -6.80 15.91 -5.32
CA ALA A 331 -5.75 14.90 -5.34
C ALA A 331 -6.08 13.77 -6.32
N TYR A 332 -7.33 13.28 -6.29
CA TYR A 332 -7.79 12.22 -7.19
C TYR A 332 -7.89 12.68 -8.64
N ARG A 333 -8.40 13.92 -8.89
CA ARG A 333 -8.36 14.50 -10.25
C ARG A 333 -6.94 14.59 -10.78
N MET A 334 -5.99 15.08 -9.97
CA MET A 334 -4.57 15.14 -10.35
C MET A 334 -4.04 13.76 -10.75
N LEU A 335 -4.34 12.70 -10.00
CA LEU A 335 -3.96 11.33 -10.37
C LEU A 335 -4.65 10.88 -11.67
N ARG A 336 -5.96 11.09 -11.79
CA ARG A 336 -6.78 10.56 -12.89
C ARG A 336 -6.57 11.28 -14.20
N ASP A 337 -6.33 12.60 -14.17
CA ASP A 337 -6.12 13.43 -15.34
C ASP A 337 -4.64 13.54 -15.73
N GLY A 338 -3.74 13.21 -14.80
CA GLY A 338 -2.30 13.41 -14.92
C GLY A 338 -1.88 14.82 -14.54
N TRP A 339 -0.58 15.05 -14.47
CA TRP A 339 0.05 16.35 -14.23
C TRP A 339 1.27 16.52 -15.13
N PRO A 340 1.90 17.70 -15.22
CA PRO A 340 3.08 17.89 -16.05
C PRO A 340 4.16 16.84 -15.75
N GLY A 341 4.46 15.99 -16.75
CA GLY A 341 5.39 14.85 -16.61
C GLY A 341 4.75 13.50 -16.27
N ALA A 342 3.46 13.46 -15.94
CA ALA A 342 2.74 12.22 -15.63
C ALA A 342 1.56 11.98 -16.57
N ALA A 343 1.33 10.72 -16.93
CA ALA A 343 0.14 10.29 -17.65
C ALA A 343 -1.05 10.07 -16.67
N PRO A 344 -2.30 10.09 -17.17
CA PRO A 344 -3.46 9.68 -16.40
C PRO A 344 -3.28 8.29 -15.77
N PHE A 345 -3.62 8.18 -14.48
CA PHE A 345 -3.53 6.91 -13.75
C PHE A 345 -4.87 6.18 -13.76
N HIS A 346 -4.85 4.93 -14.21
CA HIS A 346 -6.05 4.09 -14.33
C HIS A 346 -6.06 2.89 -13.36
N GLY A 347 -5.00 2.69 -12.58
CA GLY A 347 -4.92 1.65 -11.56
C GLY A 347 -5.79 1.95 -10.33
N THR A 348 -5.78 1.02 -9.38
CA THR A 348 -6.53 1.15 -8.12
C THR A 348 -5.93 2.24 -7.23
N VAL A 349 -6.77 3.12 -6.70
CA VAL A 349 -6.38 4.18 -5.76
C VAL A 349 -6.96 3.88 -4.38
N TYR A 350 -6.06 3.71 -3.43
CA TYR A 350 -6.35 3.51 -2.01
C TYR A 350 -6.30 4.84 -1.27
N THR A 351 -6.97 4.94 -0.13
CA THR A 351 -6.61 5.93 0.88
C THR A 351 -5.60 5.34 1.85
N ASP A 352 -4.83 6.19 2.50
CA ASP A 352 -4.22 5.87 3.79
C ASP A 352 -5.31 5.67 4.85
N ASP A 353 -4.96 5.17 6.05
CA ASP A 353 -5.93 4.78 7.07
C ASP A 353 -6.82 5.92 7.55
N LEU A 354 -8.12 5.79 7.28
CA LEU A 354 -9.12 6.80 7.63
C LEU A 354 -9.54 6.80 9.10
N THR A 355 -9.26 5.73 9.83
CA THR A 355 -9.80 5.52 11.18
C THR A 355 -8.76 5.64 12.29
N GLY A 356 -7.56 5.10 12.10
CA GLY A 356 -6.49 5.14 13.09
C GLY A 356 -5.66 6.43 13.10
N MET A 357 -5.61 7.16 11.98
CA MET A 357 -4.79 8.37 11.85
C MET A 357 -5.56 9.65 12.22
N LYS A 358 -5.00 10.43 13.15
CA LYS A 358 -5.65 11.64 13.68
C LYS A 358 -5.81 12.77 12.69
N ALA A 359 -5.04 12.78 11.61
CA ALA A 359 -5.23 13.71 10.50
C ALA A 359 -6.66 13.67 9.93
N ILE A 360 -7.32 12.50 9.99
CA ILE A 360 -8.71 12.29 9.58
C ILE A 360 -9.61 12.07 10.80
N SER A 361 -9.32 11.07 11.64
CA SER A 361 -10.17 10.66 12.77
C SER A 361 -10.34 11.76 13.84
N GLY A 362 -9.48 12.78 13.84
CA GLY A 362 -9.62 13.98 14.66
C GLY A 362 -10.68 14.97 14.16
N THR A 363 -11.16 14.83 12.92
CA THR A 363 -12.09 15.77 12.28
C THR A 363 -13.41 15.14 11.84
N MET A 364 -13.44 13.84 11.55
CA MET A 364 -14.65 13.11 11.15
C MET A 364 -14.57 11.66 11.63
N ASP A 365 -15.72 11.04 11.85
CA ASP A 365 -15.82 9.62 12.23
C ASP A 365 -15.55 8.69 11.02
N GLY A 366 -15.40 7.40 11.29
CA GLY A 366 -15.10 6.40 10.28
C GLY A 366 -16.12 6.35 9.14
N PRO A 367 -17.44 6.22 9.41
CA PRO A 367 -18.46 6.24 8.37
C PRO A 367 -18.43 7.51 7.48
N ALA A 368 -18.30 8.70 8.09
CA ALA A 368 -18.22 9.95 7.34
C ALA A 368 -16.94 10.05 6.50
N SER A 369 -15.80 9.57 7.02
CA SER A 369 -14.52 9.58 6.30
C SER A 369 -14.53 8.66 5.08
N VAL A 370 -15.18 7.50 5.18
CA VAL A 370 -15.37 6.57 4.04
C VAL A 370 -16.21 7.24 2.95
N VAL A 371 -17.35 7.86 3.30
CA VAL A 371 -18.19 8.60 2.34
C VAL A 371 -17.40 9.74 1.69
N ALA A 372 -16.64 10.50 2.48
CA ALA A 372 -15.83 11.61 1.96
C ALA A 372 -14.74 11.13 0.98
N ALA A 373 -14.05 10.01 1.29
CA ALA A 373 -13.03 9.43 0.44
C ALA A 373 -13.60 8.91 -0.88
N LEU A 374 -14.72 8.17 -0.84
CA LEU A 374 -15.41 7.68 -2.05
C LEU A 374 -15.86 8.84 -2.93
N ARG A 375 -16.44 9.88 -2.32
CA ARG A 375 -16.85 11.09 -3.02
C ARG A 375 -15.66 11.84 -3.63
N ALA A 376 -14.51 11.84 -2.97
CA ALA A 376 -13.28 12.42 -3.48
C ALA A 376 -12.73 11.66 -4.71
N GLY A 377 -13.01 10.37 -4.84
CA GLY A 377 -12.59 9.55 -5.97
C GLY A 377 -11.71 8.35 -5.61
N ALA A 378 -11.62 7.99 -4.32
CA ALA A 378 -10.97 6.77 -3.88
C ALA A 378 -11.71 5.53 -4.43
N ASP A 379 -10.95 4.51 -4.85
CA ASP A 379 -11.51 3.21 -5.19
C ASP A 379 -11.64 2.32 -3.95
N ARG A 380 -10.69 2.47 -3.01
CA ARG A 380 -10.51 1.61 -1.83
C ARG A 380 -10.23 2.44 -0.57
N PRO A 381 -11.25 2.96 0.11
CA PRO A 381 -11.09 3.50 1.45
C PRO A 381 -10.52 2.43 2.40
N LEU A 382 -9.39 2.72 3.07
CA LEU A 382 -8.78 1.86 4.07
C LEU A 382 -9.23 2.26 5.47
N THR A 383 -9.65 1.28 6.27
CA THR A 383 -10.04 1.46 7.66
C THR A 383 -9.38 0.37 8.51
N THR A 384 -8.47 0.76 9.42
CA THR A 384 -7.67 -0.21 10.20
C THR A 384 -8.21 -0.46 11.60
N GLU A 385 -8.89 0.52 12.21
CA GLU A 385 -9.37 0.44 13.59
C GLU A 385 -10.89 0.24 13.71
N SER A 386 -11.61 0.22 12.60
CA SER A 386 -13.05 0.13 12.65
C SER A 386 -13.53 -1.31 12.60
N HIS A 387 -14.21 -1.70 13.64
CA HIS A 387 -14.97 -2.95 13.70
C HIS A 387 -16.43 -2.78 13.26
N ASP A 388 -16.85 -1.56 12.89
CA ASP A 388 -18.23 -1.25 12.54
C ASP A 388 -18.43 -1.14 11.02
N VAL A 389 -18.16 -2.25 10.31
CA VAL A 389 -18.44 -2.37 8.88
C VAL A 389 -19.90 -2.04 8.56
N THR A 390 -20.84 -2.40 9.45
CA THR A 390 -22.27 -2.14 9.27
C THR A 390 -22.56 -0.65 9.17
N ALA A 391 -22.03 0.17 10.10
CA ALA A 391 -22.24 1.61 10.09
C ALA A 391 -21.64 2.29 8.86
N MET A 392 -20.45 1.81 8.41
CA MET A 392 -19.83 2.32 7.17
C MET A 392 -20.70 2.02 5.94
N LEU A 393 -21.19 0.79 5.83
CA LEU A 393 -22.06 0.40 4.73
C LEU A 393 -23.38 1.16 4.74
N ASP A 394 -23.97 1.35 5.93
CA ASP A 394 -25.21 2.14 6.08
C ASP A 394 -25.00 3.59 5.68
N ALA A 395 -23.87 4.20 6.07
CA ALA A 395 -23.54 5.57 5.68
C ALA A 395 -23.33 5.70 4.15
N VAL A 396 -22.67 4.75 3.51
CA VAL A 396 -22.48 4.77 2.05
C VAL A 396 -23.80 4.60 1.32
N VAL A 397 -24.68 3.68 1.77
CA VAL A 397 -26.03 3.48 1.19
C VAL A 397 -26.85 4.77 1.34
N ALA A 398 -26.90 5.35 2.54
CA ALA A 398 -27.59 6.61 2.78
C ALA A 398 -27.08 7.75 1.90
N ALA A 399 -25.76 7.85 1.69
CA ALA A 399 -25.15 8.86 0.83
C ALA A 399 -25.48 8.67 -0.66
N VAL A 400 -25.72 7.42 -1.11
CA VAL A 400 -26.23 7.16 -2.47
C VAL A 400 -27.72 7.52 -2.57
N ASP A 401 -28.51 7.18 -1.56
CA ASP A 401 -29.96 7.44 -1.55
C ASP A 401 -30.28 8.95 -1.51
N ASP A 402 -29.48 9.76 -0.81
CA ASP A 402 -29.63 11.21 -0.74
C ASP A 402 -28.93 11.99 -1.87
N GLY A 403 -28.18 11.28 -2.74
CA GLY A 403 -27.46 11.84 -3.88
C GLY A 403 -26.11 12.49 -3.54
N THR A 404 -25.61 12.35 -2.32
CA THR A 404 -24.25 12.77 -1.93
C THR A 404 -23.17 11.97 -2.66
N LEU A 405 -23.42 10.65 -2.88
CA LEU A 405 -22.63 9.76 -3.74
C LEU A 405 -23.45 9.37 -4.96
N ARG A 406 -22.81 9.29 -6.12
CA ARG A 406 -23.42 8.70 -7.32
C ARG A 406 -23.18 7.18 -7.32
N PRO A 407 -24.09 6.36 -7.83
CA PRO A 407 -23.87 4.91 -7.98
C PRO A 407 -22.55 4.59 -8.72
N GLY A 408 -22.15 5.40 -9.71
CA GLY A 408 -20.91 5.26 -10.46
C GLY A 408 -19.64 5.52 -9.62
N ASP A 409 -19.74 6.25 -8.51
CA ASP A 409 -18.61 6.50 -7.62
C ASP A 409 -18.18 5.19 -6.92
N LEU A 410 -19.09 4.21 -6.77
CA LEU A 410 -18.81 2.89 -6.22
C LEU A 410 -18.33 1.88 -7.29
N ALA A 411 -18.73 2.08 -8.54
CA ALA A 411 -18.55 1.06 -9.59
C ALA A 411 -17.09 0.71 -9.85
N ARG A 412 -16.21 1.72 -9.90
CA ARG A 412 -14.78 1.50 -10.16
C ARG A 412 -14.12 0.74 -9.01
N GLY A 413 -14.36 1.15 -7.76
CA GLY A 413 -13.84 0.48 -6.59
C GLY A 413 -14.37 -0.95 -6.48
N ALA A 414 -15.68 -1.15 -6.61
CA ALA A 414 -16.29 -2.47 -6.59
C ALA A 414 -15.77 -3.39 -7.70
N GLY A 415 -15.42 -2.81 -8.88
CA GLY A 415 -14.91 -3.52 -10.03
C GLY A 415 -13.39 -3.70 -10.05
N ALA A 416 -12.65 -3.15 -9.09
CA ALA A 416 -11.18 -3.19 -9.10
C ALA A 416 -10.62 -4.64 -9.02
N ASP A 417 -11.38 -5.57 -8.43
CA ASP A 417 -10.99 -6.98 -8.33
C ASP A 417 -11.58 -7.86 -9.46
N CYS A 418 -12.27 -7.27 -10.43
CA CYS A 418 -12.81 -8.00 -11.58
C CYS A 418 -11.67 -8.40 -12.51
N ARG A 419 -11.29 -9.66 -12.50
CA ARG A 419 -10.21 -10.25 -13.31
C ARG A 419 -10.75 -11.30 -14.27
#